data_3b0ebedbbb8bb0507dd7ce0533aa5dd6
#
_entry.id   3b0ebedbbb8bb0507dd7ce0533aa5dd6
#
_cell.length_a   1.000
_cell.length_b   1.000
_cell.length_c   1.000
_cell.angle_alpha   90.00
_cell.angle_beta   90.00
_cell.angle_gamma   90.00
#
_symmetry.space_group_name_H-M   'P 1'
#
loop_
_entity.id
_entity.type
_entity.pdbx_description
1 polymer ?
#
loop_
_entity_poly.entity_id
_entity_poly.type
_entity_poly.pdbx_seq_one_letter_code
_entity_poly.pdbx_strand_id
1 'polypeptide(L)'
;AGEVVSGVIDIDHADHALRRVPFDADWMNRFLGISLTREEMVESLRPLEIAVVGNECIVPSYRADLEQKADIAEEVARMYGYDKIPTTALRGSAEAIVTPEQDFERRINSAMIAMGYDEIVTYSFMSPKMYDKICLPADHPMRKSVVITNPLGEDTSIMRTTILPSMLEILTRNYNFRNKSAKLYELGRVYFKRADGLADEPKV
;
A
#
# COMPACT_ATOMS: atom_id res chain seq x y z
N ALA A 1 36.62 -21.91 -10.92
CA ALA A 1 37.59 -21.06 -10.27
C ALA A 1 37.99 -19.96 -11.23
N GLY A 2 38.07 -18.72 -10.74
CA GLY A 2 38.48 -17.54 -11.51
C GLY A 2 39.72 -16.91 -10.91
N GLU A 3 40.39 -16.06 -11.68
CA GLU A 3 41.56 -15.29 -11.26
C GLU A 3 41.16 -13.81 -11.15
N VAL A 4 41.63 -13.15 -10.09
CA VAL A 4 41.41 -11.71 -9.93
C VAL A 4 42.40 -10.96 -10.80
N VAL A 5 41.93 -10.20 -11.78
CA VAL A 5 42.75 -9.38 -12.65
C VAL A 5 43.18 -8.11 -11.92
N SER A 6 44.45 -7.70 -12.07
CA SER A 6 44.96 -6.47 -11.51
C SER A 6 44.39 -5.21 -12.17
N GLY A 7 44.22 -4.16 -11.39
CA GLY A 7 43.66 -2.86 -11.80
C GLY A 7 42.32 -2.59 -11.17
N VAL A 8 42.09 -1.34 -10.81
CA VAL A 8 40.84 -0.82 -10.25
C VAL A 8 40.36 0.32 -11.14
N ILE A 9 39.11 0.25 -11.58
CA ILE A 9 38.43 1.38 -12.22
C ILE A 9 37.43 1.87 -11.19
N ASP A 10 37.61 3.10 -10.73
CA ASP A 10 36.70 3.75 -9.77
C ASP A 10 36.17 5.03 -10.44
N ILE A 11 34.86 5.06 -10.63
CA ILE A 11 34.14 6.22 -11.19
C ILE A 11 33.03 6.56 -10.21
N ASP A 12 33.31 7.52 -9.35
CA ASP A 12 32.38 7.95 -8.33
C ASP A 12 31.97 9.40 -8.56
N HIS A 13 30.65 9.62 -8.72
CA HIS A 13 30.01 10.93 -8.84
C HIS A 13 28.98 11.17 -7.72
N ALA A 14 29.00 10.33 -6.68
CA ALA A 14 28.06 10.49 -5.56
C ALA A 14 28.44 11.68 -4.67
N ASP A 15 27.45 12.33 -4.08
CA ASP A 15 27.69 13.27 -2.99
C ASP A 15 27.88 12.47 -1.68
N HIS A 16 29.08 12.55 -1.12
CA HIS A 16 29.46 11.89 0.14
C HIS A 16 29.24 12.76 1.38
N ALA A 17 28.62 13.95 1.24
CA ALA A 17 28.30 14.78 2.38
C ALA A 17 27.34 14.05 3.33
N LEU A 18 27.72 13.99 4.61
CA LEU A 18 26.86 13.39 5.62
C LEU A 18 25.62 14.23 5.85
N ARG A 19 24.46 13.57 5.79
CA ARG A 19 23.17 14.22 6.04
C ARG A 19 23.09 14.68 7.49
N ARG A 20 22.52 15.88 7.70
CA ARG A 20 22.24 16.46 9.00
C ARG A 20 20.74 16.55 9.21
N VAL A 21 20.27 15.99 10.31
CA VAL A 21 18.85 15.96 10.68
C VAL A 21 18.67 16.67 12.02
N PRO A 22 17.67 17.55 12.18
CA PRO A 22 17.43 18.22 13.46
C PRO A 22 17.20 17.26 14.61
N PHE A 23 17.87 17.49 15.75
CA PHE A 23 17.70 16.77 17.01
C PHE A 23 17.06 17.68 18.05
N ASP A 24 15.86 17.34 18.50
CA ASP A 24 15.08 18.05 19.51
C ASP A 24 14.49 17.05 20.52
N ALA A 25 15.16 16.91 21.65
CA ALA A 25 14.78 15.95 22.69
C ALA A 25 13.39 16.23 23.28
N ASP A 26 13.04 17.51 23.49
CA ASP A 26 11.74 17.88 24.04
C ASP A 26 10.61 17.55 23.07
N TRP A 27 10.82 17.78 21.78
CA TRP A 27 9.86 17.40 20.75
C TRP A 27 9.72 15.88 20.65
N MET A 28 10.84 15.13 20.70
CA MET A 28 10.81 13.67 20.65
C MET A 28 10.05 13.08 21.84
N ASN A 29 10.26 13.60 23.04
CA ASN A 29 9.51 13.19 24.22
C ASN A 29 8.00 13.39 24.06
N ARG A 30 7.60 14.55 23.54
CA ARG A 30 6.17 14.82 23.27
C ARG A 30 5.62 13.96 22.14
N PHE A 31 6.40 13.72 21.11
CA PHE A 31 6.00 12.93 19.94
C PHE A 31 5.83 11.45 20.28
N LEU A 32 6.75 10.90 21.07
CA LEU A 32 6.75 9.49 21.46
C LEU A 32 5.91 9.21 22.73
N GLY A 33 5.56 10.24 23.49
CA GLY A 33 4.86 10.07 24.77
C GLY A 33 5.74 9.47 25.88
N ILE A 34 7.05 9.75 25.87
CA ILE A 34 8.05 9.27 26.82
C ILE A 34 8.72 10.43 27.57
N SER A 35 9.64 10.13 28.48
CA SER A 35 10.37 11.10 29.26
C SER A 35 11.83 10.66 29.40
N LEU A 36 12.59 10.74 28.31
CA LEU A 36 14.04 10.49 28.30
C LEU A 36 14.80 11.81 28.39
N THR A 37 15.94 11.78 29.05
CA THR A 37 16.90 12.89 29.00
C THR A 37 17.56 12.94 27.62
N ARG A 38 18.12 14.09 27.29
CA ARG A 38 18.90 14.26 26.05
C ARG A 38 20.04 13.24 25.95
N GLU A 39 20.72 13.04 27.08
CA GLU A 39 21.87 12.13 27.20
C GLU A 39 21.48 10.67 26.94
N GLU A 40 20.34 10.24 27.47
CA GLU A 40 19.79 8.90 27.22
C GLU A 40 19.44 8.69 25.76
N MET A 41 18.84 9.70 25.10
CA MET A 41 18.55 9.64 23.67
C MET A 41 19.83 9.57 22.83
N VAL A 42 20.84 10.39 23.16
CA VAL A 42 22.13 10.39 22.47
C VAL A 42 22.83 9.03 22.63
N GLU A 43 22.81 8.46 23.84
CA GLU A 43 23.42 7.16 24.10
C GLU A 43 22.69 6.04 23.34
N SER A 44 21.36 6.14 23.19
CA SER A 44 20.58 5.17 22.40
C SER A 44 20.91 5.20 20.91
N LEU A 45 21.30 6.36 20.37
CA LEU A 45 21.67 6.52 18.96
C LEU A 45 23.11 6.11 18.65
N ARG A 46 23.98 6.06 19.67
CA ARG A 46 25.41 5.74 19.49
C ARG A 46 25.68 4.38 18.86
N PRO A 47 25.02 3.28 19.24
CA PRO A 47 25.20 1.98 18.60
C PRO A 47 24.80 1.92 17.12
N LEU A 48 24.01 2.92 16.67
CA LEU A 48 23.56 3.07 15.29
C LEU A 48 24.51 3.96 14.47
N GLU A 49 25.64 4.36 15.07
CA GLU A 49 26.62 5.29 14.47
C GLU A 49 26.03 6.68 14.11
N ILE A 50 24.92 7.05 14.75
CA ILE A 50 24.30 8.37 14.60
C ILE A 50 24.93 9.29 15.66
N ALA A 51 25.80 10.18 15.24
CA ALA A 51 26.42 11.16 16.11
C ALA A 51 25.50 12.37 16.31
N VAL A 52 25.39 12.87 17.55
CA VAL A 52 24.64 14.10 17.85
C VAL A 52 25.61 15.23 18.14
N VAL A 53 25.60 16.29 17.33
CA VAL A 53 26.45 17.47 17.46
C VAL A 53 25.57 18.71 17.58
N GLY A 54 25.60 19.36 18.76
CA GLY A 54 24.65 20.43 19.02
C GLY A 54 23.20 19.94 18.94
N ASN A 55 22.41 20.54 18.09
CA ASN A 55 21.00 20.15 17.84
C ASN A 55 20.80 19.45 16.49
N GLU A 56 21.82 18.72 16.03
CA GLU A 56 21.78 17.97 14.78
C GLU A 56 22.30 16.55 14.98
N CYS A 57 21.65 15.60 14.32
CA CYS A 57 22.15 14.25 14.11
C CYS A 57 22.95 14.19 12.82
N ILE A 58 24.16 13.63 12.88
CA ILE A 58 24.96 13.31 11.71
C ILE A 58 24.60 11.88 11.32
N VAL A 59 23.97 11.72 10.17
CA VAL A 59 23.46 10.43 9.71
C VAL A 59 24.54 9.71 8.90
N PRO A 60 24.80 8.41 9.19
CA PRO A 60 25.74 7.62 8.39
C PRO A 60 25.26 7.47 6.94
N SER A 61 26.19 7.38 5.99
CA SER A 61 25.87 7.33 4.56
C SER A 61 25.01 6.13 4.14
N TYR A 62 25.09 5.02 4.88
CA TYR A 62 24.29 3.82 4.61
C TYR A 62 22.84 3.90 5.12
N ARG A 63 22.48 4.92 5.93
CA ARG A 63 21.11 5.19 6.43
C ARG A 63 20.46 6.27 5.59
N ALA A 64 20.20 5.94 4.31
CA ALA A 64 19.53 6.86 3.39
C ALA A 64 18.07 7.18 3.77
N ASP A 65 17.47 6.35 4.62
CA ASP A 65 16.11 6.44 5.16
C ASP A 65 15.93 7.57 6.19
N LEU A 66 16.99 7.98 6.90
CA LEU A 66 16.90 8.98 7.96
C LEU A 66 16.96 10.39 7.38
N GLU A 67 15.81 10.99 7.10
CA GLU A 67 15.70 12.31 6.47
C GLU A 67 15.14 13.38 7.39
N GLN A 68 14.27 12.98 8.32
CA GLN A 68 13.51 13.88 9.17
C GLN A 68 13.70 13.57 10.65
N LYS A 69 13.37 14.54 11.51
CA LYS A 69 13.43 14.34 12.97
C LYS A 69 12.51 13.21 13.46
N ALA A 70 11.45 12.88 12.70
CA ALA A 70 10.58 11.76 13.03
C ALA A 70 11.31 10.42 12.86
N ASP A 71 12.16 10.29 11.85
CA ASP A 71 12.96 9.10 11.62
C ASP A 71 13.97 8.89 12.75
N ILE A 72 14.59 9.98 13.24
CA ILE A 72 15.46 9.92 14.41
C ILE A 72 14.68 9.55 15.68
N ALA A 73 13.45 10.07 15.84
CA ALA A 73 12.61 9.69 16.98
C ALA A 73 12.22 8.21 16.92
N GLU A 74 11.99 7.64 15.75
CA GLU A 74 11.76 6.21 15.57
C GLU A 74 12.97 5.39 16.05
N GLU A 75 14.17 5.79 15.68
CA GLU A 75 15.39 5.09 16.15
C GLU A 75 15.54 5.15 17.68
N VAL A 76 15.26 6.30 18.27
CA VAL A 76 15.23 6.44 19.73
C VAL A 76 14.17 5.50 20.35
N ALA A 77 12.96 5.47 19.80
CA ALA A 77 11.89 4.60 20.29
C ALA A 77 12.25 3.11 20.16
N ARG A 78 12.85 2.73 19.06
CA ARG A 78 13.28 1.36 18.78
C ARG A 78 14.36 0.89 19.76
N MET A 79 15.34 1.75 20.03
CA MET A 79 16.42 1.44 20.98
C MET A 79 15.96 1.51 22.44
N TYR A 80 15.03 2.40 22.76
CA TYR A 80 14.39 2.45 24.08
C TYR A 80 13.54 1.20 24.36
N GLY A 81 12.83 0.70 23.35
CA GLY A 81 11.92 -0.43 23.38
C GLY A 81 10.47 0.00 23.30
N TYR A 82 9.78 -0.43 22.25
CA TYR A 82 8.35 -0.11 22.02
C TYR A 82 7.44 -0.60 23.15
N ASP A 83 7.80 -1.68 23.81
CA ASP A 83 7.11 -2.25 24.97
C ASP A 83 7.10 -1.33 26.20
N LYS A 84 8.05 -0.41 26.28
CA LYS A 84 8.15 0.57 27.37
C LYS A 84 7.37 1.86 27.10
N ILE A 85 6.91 2.07 25.87
CA ILE A 85 6.13 3.23 25.51
C ILE A 85 4.69 3.03 26.03
N PRO A 86 4.16 3.95 26.89
CA PRO A 86 2.85 3.77 27.47
C PRO A 86 1.75 3.85 26.40
N THR A 87 0.82 2.90 26.45
CA THR A 87 -0.37 2.95 25.61
C THR A 87 -1.32 4.06 26.08
N THR A 88 -1.82 4.86 25.15
CA THR A 88 -2.80 5.91 25.42
C THR A 88 -4.12 5.58 24.75
N ALA A 89 -5.23 5.75 25.49
CA ALA A 89 -6.55 5.67 24.90
C ALA A 89 -6.82 6.92 24.03
N LEU A 90 -7.48 6.73 22.91
CA LEU A 90 -7.98 7.84 22.11
C LEU A 90 -8.94 8.68 22.93
N ARG A 91 -8.70 9.99 23.01
CA ARG A 91 -9.56 10.94 23.71
C ARG A 91 -10.39 11.68 22.67
N GLY A 92 -11.69 11.50 22.72
CA GLY A 92 -12.65 12.15 21.83
C GLY A 92 -13.95 11.33 21.73
N SER A 93 -15.04 11.98 21.36
CA SER A 93 -16.25 11.29 20.93
C SER A 93 -16.09 10.96 19.44
N ALA A 94 -15.92 9.70 19.11
CA ALA A 94 -16.02 9.23 17.73
C ALA A 94 -17.40 8.58 17.58
N GLU A 95 -18.32 9.28 16.91
CA GLU A 95 -19.56 8.66 16.47
C GLU A 95 -19.27 7.87 15.19
N ALA A 96 -19.62 6.59 15.21
CA ALA A 96 -19.58 5.78 14.00
C ALA A 96 -20.73 6.22 13.08
N ILE A 97 -20.40 6.97 12.05
CA ILE A 97 -21.37 7.42 11.04
C ILE A 97 -21.27 6.48 9.84
N VAL A 98 -22.42 5.97 9.43
CA VAL A 98 -22.55 5.21 8.18
C VAL A 98 -23.04 6.18 7.11
N THR A 99 -22.32 6.29 5.98
CA THR A 99 -22.78 7.13 4.88
C THR A 99 -23.99 6.51 4.18
N PRO A 100 -24.81 7.31 3.47
CA PRO A 100 -25.95 6.77 2.71
C PRO A 100 -25.53 5.67 1.70
N GLU A 101 -24.36 5.82 1.07
CA GLU A 101 -23.83 4.83 0.14
C GLU A 101 -23.48 3.53 0.86
N GLN A 102 -22.83 3.62 2.02
CA GLN A 102 -22.50 2.45 2.83
C GLN A 102 -23.74 1.73 3.34
N ASP A 103 -24.79 2.48 3.73
CA ASP A 103 -26.07 1.88 4.12
C ASP A 103 -26.74 1.16 2.94
N PHE A 104 -26.74 1.79 1.78
CA PHE A 104 -27.29 1.18 0.55
C PHE A 104 -26.53 -0.12 0.18
N GLU A 105 -25.21 -0.11 0.21
CA GLU A 105 -24.38 -1.31 -0.01
C GLU A 105 -24.69 -2.43 0.98
N ARG A 106 -24.83 -2.10 2.28
CA ARG A 106 -25.20 -3.07 3.32
C ARG A 106 -26.56 -3.69 3.05
N ARG A 107 -27.52 -2.89 2.59
CA ARG A 107 -28.87 -3.38 2.23
C ARG A 107 -28.83 -4.31 1.02
N ILE A 108 -28.02 -3.99 -0.01
CA ILE A 108 -27.81 -4.88 -1.16
C ILE A 108 -27.21 -6.20 -0.68
N ASN A 109 -26.10 -6.16 0.08
CA ASN A 109 -25.45 -7.36 0.60
C ASN A 109 -26.44 -8.23 1.39
N SER A 110 -27.20 -7.62 2.29
CA SER A 110 -28.19 -8.35 3.09
C SER A 110 -29.27 -9.01 2.23
N ALA A 111 -29.74 -8.32 1.18
CA ALA A 111 -30.71 -8.85 0.25
C ALA A 111 -30.15 -10.02 -0.58
N MET A 112 -28.94 -9.90 -1.09
CA MET A 112 -28.28 -10.97 -1.88
C MET A 112 -28.06 -12.22 -1.03
N ILE A 113 -27.57 -12.07 0.21
CA ILE A 113 -27.40 -13.17 1.15
C ILE A 113 -28.75 -13.83 1.47
N ALA A 114 -29.81 -13.04 1.72
CA ALA A 114 -31.14 -13.56 2.00
C ALA A 114 -31.73 -14.34 0.82
N MET A 115 -31.35 -14.02 -0.42
CA MET A 115 -31.73 -14.77 -1.63
C MET A 115 -30.83 -15.98 -1.89
N GLY A 116 -29.86 -16.28 -1.03
CA GLY A 116 -28.94 -17.42 -1.12
C GLY A 116 -27.84 -17.25 -2.15
N TYR A 117 -27.35 -16.02 -2.35
CA TYR A 117 -26.16 -15.77 -3.14
C TYR A 117 -24.92 -15.74 -2.26
N ASP A 118 -23.81 -16.19 -2.82
CA ASP A 118 -22.48 -16.16 -2.23
C ASP A 118 -21.71 -14.92 -2.74
N GLU A 119 -21.15 -14.13 -1.82
CA GLU A 119 -20.30 -13.00 -2.17
C GLU A 119 -18.94 -13.49 -2.69
N ILE A 120 -18.50 -12.92 -3.80
CA ILE A 120 -17.16 -13.10 -4.31
C ILE A 120 -16.43 -11.76 -4.41
N VAL A 121 -15.11 -11.79 -4.32
CA VAL A 121 -14.24 -10.65 -4.54
C VAL A 121 -13.20 -11.03 -5.57
N THR A 122 -13.17 -10.31 -6.68
CA THR A 122 -12.22 -10.55 -7.77
C THR A 122 -11.28 -9.37 -7.97
N TYR A 123 -10.15 -9.61 -8.63
CA TYR A 123 -9.18 -8.54 -8.90
C TYR A 123 -9.74 -7.48 -9.84
N SER A 124 -9.40 -6.23 -9.56
CA SER A 124 -9.71 -5.10 -10.45
C SER A 124 -8.82 -5.05 -11.69
N PHE A 125 -7.71 -5.77 -11.66
CA PHE A 125 -6.77 -5.91 -12.78
C PHE A 125 -7.11 -7.13 -13.61
N MET A 126 -6.94 -7.03 -14.93
CA MET A 126 -7.13 -8.17 -15.81
C MET A 126 -6.28 -8.06 -17.08
N SER A 127 -6.21 -9.16 -17.84
CA SER A 127 -5.67 -9.16 -19.19
C SER A 127 -6.68 -8.60 -20.20
N PRO A 128 -6.24 -7.85 -21.22
CA PRO A 128 -7.10 -7.49 -22.35
C PRO A 128 -7.79 -8.69 -23.03
N LYS A 129 -7.14 -9.86 -23.01
CA LYS A 129 -7.67 -11.12 -23.55
C LYS A 129 -8.94 -11.61 -22.87
N MET A 130 -9.24 -11.09 -21.69
CA MET A 130 -10.48 -11.44 -20.97
C MET A 130 -11.73 -10.99 -21.72
N TYR A 131 -11.63 -9.88 -22.46
CA TYR A 131 -12.72 -9.44 -23.32
C TYR A 131 -13.00 -10.40 -24.49
N ASP A 132 -11.97 -11.06 -25.01
CA ASP A 132 -12.13 -12.06 -26.06
C ASP A 132 -12.83 -13.32 -25.52
N LYS A 133 -12.52 -13.73 -24.28
CA LYS A 133 -13.18 -14.86 -23.61
C LYS A 133 -14.68 -14.67 -23.43
N ILE A 134 -15.14 -13.46 -23.27
CA ILE A 134 -16.59 -13.13 -23.19
C ILE A 134 -17.18 -12.73 -24.55
N CYS A 135 -16.45 -12.94 -25.63
CA CYS A 135 -16.86 -12.61 -27.02
C CYS A 135 -17.24 -11.13 -27.20
N LEU A 136 -16.62 -10.22 -26.47
CA LEU A 136 -16.88 -8.78 -26.62
C LEU A 136 -16.33 -8.29 -27.97
N PRO A 137 -17.11 -7.58 -28.82
CA PRO A 137 -16.62 -7.06 -30.10
C PRO A 137 -15.35 -6.20 -29.96
N ALA A 138 -14.47 -6.23 -30.95
CA ALA A 138 -13.19 -5.53 -30.89
C ALA A 138 -13.32 -4.01 -30.75
N ASP A 139 -14.37 -3.43 -31.28
CA ASP A 139 -14.69 -2.00 -31.27
C ASP A 139 -15.58 -1.58 -30.08
N HIS A 140 -15.94 -2.52 -29.21
CA HIS A 140 -16.86 -2.23 -28.10
C HIS A 140 -16.26 -1.22 -27.12
N PRO A 141 -17.02 -0.20 -26.67
CA PRO A 141 -16.53 0.85 -25.78
C PRO A 141 -15.91 0.33 -24.47
N MET A 142 -16.38 -0.77 -23.91
CA MET A 142 -15.81 -1.39 -22.72
C MET A 142 -14.37 -1.87 -22.86
N ARG A 143 -13.85 -2.01 -24.10
CA ARG A 143 -12.44 -2.34 -24.32
C ARG A 143 -11.49 -1.14 -24.09
N LYS A 144 -12.04 0.08 -23.93
CA LYS A 144 -11.26 1.29 -23.64
C LYS A 144 -10.88 1.36 -22.16
N SER A 145 -10.12 0.38 -21.71
CA SER A 145 -9.66 0.28 -20.32
C SER A 145 -8.57 1.29 -19.98
N VAL A 146 -8.45 1.59 -18.69
CA VAL A 146 -7.26 2.24 -18.14
C VAL A 146 -6.10 1.23 -18.18
N VAL A 147 -4.99 1.63 -18.81
CA VAL A 147 -3.78 0.79 -18.90
C VAL A 147 -2.86 1.11 -17.73
N ILE A 148 -2.32 0.09 -17.10
CA ILE A 148 -1.38 0.21 -15.98
C ILE A 148 0.02 0.43 -16.56
N THR A 149 0.71 1.45 -16.10
CA THR A 149 2.01 1.86 -16.65
C THR A 149 3.12 0.83 -16.39
N ASN A 150 3.09 0.19 -15.21
CA ASN A 150 4.09 -0.80 -14.78
C ASN A 150 3.40 -2.06 -14.22
N PRO A 151 2.67 -2.83 -15.06
CA PRO A 151 1.95 -4.00 -14.58
C PRO A 151 2.93 -5.12 -14.16
N LEU A 152 2.48 -5.99 -13.26
CA LEU A 152 3.23 -7.19 -12.87
C LEU A 152 3.37 -8.17 -14.04
N GLY A 153 2.43 -8.15 -14.97
CA GLY A 153 2.41 -8.98 -16.18
C GLY A 153 1.23 -8.65 -17.07
N GLU A 154 1.13 -9.28 -18.23
CA GLU A 154 0.02 -9.08 -19.18
C GLU A 154 -1.34 -9.38 -18.51
N ASP A 155 -1.40 -10.37 -17.63
CA ASP A 155 -2.61 -10.80 -16.94
C ASP A 155 -3.20 -9.72 -16.01
N THR A 156 -2.42 -8.70 -15.68
CA THR A 156 -2.80 -7.60 -14.79
C THR A 156 -2.54 -6.24 -15.42
N SER A 157 -2.57 -6.14 -16.75
CA SER A 157 -2.10 -4.96 -17.48
C SER A 157 -3.14 -3.85 -17.67
N ILE A 158 -4.42 -4.15 -17.43
CA ILE A 158 -5.51 -3.17 -17.53
C ILE A 158 -6.45 -3.23 -16.33
N MET A 159 -7.13 -2.10 -16.07
CA MET A 159 -8.24 -2.05 -15.14
C MET A 159 -9.52 -2.53 -15.80
N ARG A 160 -10.32 -3.31 -15.08
CA ARG A 160 -11.61 -3.84 -15.57
C ARG A 160 -12.64 -2.74 -15.80
N THR A 161 -13.37 -2.82 -16.90
CA THR A 161 -14.55 -1.99 -17.18
C THR A 161 -15.86 -2.73 -16.89
N THR A 162 -15.77 -4.02 -16.58
CA THR A 162 -16.87 -4.89 -16.16
C THR A 162 -16.33 -6.02 -15.28
N ILE A 163 -17.13 -6.48 -14.34
CA ILE A 163 -16.77 -7.62 -13.46
C ILE A 163 -17.06 -8.98 -14.13
N LEU A 164 -17.82 -8.99 -15.21
CA LEU A 164 -18.34 -10.22 -15.83
C LEU A 164 -17.26 -11.25 -16.19
N PRO A 165 -16.12 -10.89 -16.81
CA PRO A 165 -15.07 -11.86 -17.13
C PRO A 165 -14.53 -12.60 -15.90
N SER A 166 -14.26 -11.88 -14.84
CA SER A 166 -13.72 -12.44 -13.59
C SER A 166 -14.75 -13.34 -12.89
N MET A 167 -16.02 -12.93 -12.88
CA MET A 167 -17.12 -13.77 -12.35
C MET A 167 -17.26 -15.07 -13.12
N LEU A 168 -17.17 -15.02 -14.45
CA LEU A 168 -17.25 -16.22 -15.30
C LEU A 168 -16.02 -17.14 -15.10
N GLU A 169 -14.85 -16.61 -14.82
CA GLU A 169 -13.69 -17.44 -14.44
C GLU A 169 -13.93 -18.18 -13.12
N ILE A 170 -14.46 -17.49 -12.11
CA ILE A 170 -14.81 -18.12 -10.82
C ILE A 170 -15.88 -19.19 -11.02
N LEU A 171 -16.91 -18.90 -11.82
CA LEU A 171 -17.96 -19.86 -12.14
C LEU A 171 -17.40 -21.09 -12.87
N THR A 172 -16.55 -20.89 -13.88
CA THR A 172 -15.89 -21.96 -14.63
C THR A 172 -15.03 -22.82 -13.72
N ARG A 173 -14.26 -22.19 -12.83
CA ARG A 173 -13.45 -22.88 -11.85
C ARG A 173 -14.32 -23.77 -10.94
N ASN A 174 -15.40 -23.22 -10.37
CA ASN A 174 -16.33 -23.99 -9.54
C ASN A 174 -16.93 -25.17 -10.30
N TYR A 175 -17.37 -24.92 -11.55
CA TYR A 175 -17.93 -25.98 -12.40
C TYR A 175 -16.93 -27.11 -12.65
N ASN A 176 -15.66 -26.80 -12.88
CA ASN A 176 -14.59 -27.80 -13.07
C ASN A 176 -14.34 -28.61 -11.79
N PHE A 177 -14.57 -28.02 -10.62
CA PHE A 177 -14.57 -28.72 -9.32
C PHE A 177 -15.89 -29.43 -9.01
N ARG A 178 -16.74 -29.65 -10.03
CA ARG A 178 -18.04 -30.34 -9.97
C ARG A 178 -19.14 -29.60 -9.20
N ASN A 179 -18.95 -28.36 -8.85
CA ASN A 179 -20.02 -27.50 -8.33
C ASN A 179 -20.90 -27.03 -9.48
N LYS A 180 -21.97 -27.79 -9.76
CA LYS A 180 -22.83 -27.57 -10.94
C LYS A 180 -23.84 -26.44 -10.76
N SER A 181 -23.99 -25.90 -9.56
CA SER A 181 -24.88 -24.78 -9.27
C SER A 181 -24.14 -23.76 -8.43
N ALA A 182 -24.20 -22.51 -8.81
CA ALA A 182 -23.64 -21.40 -8.07
C ALA A 182 -24.54 -20.16 -8.26
N LYS A 183 -24.70 -19.41 -7.17
CA LYS A 183 -25.35 -18.09 -7.18
C LYS A 183 -24.31 -17.13 -6.61
N LEU A 184 -23.68 -16.37 -7.49
CA LEU A 184 -22.57 -15.49 -7.12
C LEU A 184 -22.95 -14.03 -7.32
N TYR A 185 -22.47 -13.17 -6.44
CA TYR A 185 -22.54 -11.72 -6.63
C TYR A 185 -21.22 -11.05 -6.17
N GLU A 186 -20.99 -9.89 -6.68
CA GLU A 186 -19.86 -9.03 -6.28
C GLU A 186 -20.31 -7.57 -6.27
N LEU A 187 -20.00 -6.85 -5.20
CA LEU A 187 -20.06 -5.40 -5.17
C LEU A 187 -18.65 -4.86 -5.44
N GLY A 188 -18.33 -4.70 -6.72
CA GLY A 188 -17.01 -4.34 -7.18
C GLY A 188 -16.93 -2.99 -7.87
N ARG A 189 -15.76 -2.37 -7.92
CA ARG A 189 -15.51 -1.20 -8.75
C ARG A 189 -15.14 -1.61 -10.17
N VAL A 190 -15.57 -0.80 -11.13
CA VAL A 190 -15.12 -0.81 -12.52
C VAL A 190 -14.51 0.54 -12.84
N TYR A 191 -13.69 0.61 -13.90
CA TYR A 191 -12.84 1.77 -14.14
C TYR A 191 -12.98 2.24 -15.58
N PHE A 192 -13.44 3.48 -15.75
CA PHE A 192 -13.58 4.08 -17.06
C PHE A 192 -12.60 5.23 -17.22
N LYS A 193 -11.89 5.25 -18.35
CA LYS A 193 -10.91 6.29 -18.66
C LYS A 193 -11.60 7.63 -18.86
N ARG A 194 -11.14 8.67 -18.18
CA ARG A 194 -11.56 10.06 -18.36
C ARG A 194 -10.59 10.83 -19.25
N ALA A 195 -11.06 11.94 -19.78
CA ALA A 195 -10.26 12.83 -20.63
C ALA A 195 -9.12 13.53 -19.84
N ASP A 196 -9.28 13.71 -18.54
CA ASP A 196 -8.31 14.36 -17.64
C ASP A 196 -7.20 13.41 -17.14
N GLY A 197 -7.17 12.16 -17.62
CA GLY A 197 -6.18 11.15 -17.23
C GLY A 197 -6.50 10.38 -15.96
N LEU A 198 -7.54 10.78 -15.22
CA LEU A 198 -8.06 10.02 -14.09
C LEU A 198 -9.03 8.92 -14.53
N ALA A 199 -9.48 8.10 -13.61
CA ALA A 199 -10.51 7.10 -13.85
C ALA A 199 -11.81 7.47 -13.12
N ASP A 200 -12.97 7.18 -13.75
CA ASP A 200 -14.22 7.04 -13.02
C ASP A 200 -14.29 5.63 -12.45
N GLU A 201 -14.69 5.51 -11.20
CA GLU A 201 -14.64 4.27 -10.43
C GLU A 201 -16.01 3.90 -9.84
N PRO A 202 -17.07 3.77 -10.67
CA PRO A 202 -18.37 3.40 -10.14
C PRO A 202 -18.35 1.97 -9.57
N LYS A 203 -19.12 1.76 -8.50
CA LYS A 203 -19.44 0.42 -8.01
C LYS A 203 -20.59 -0.19 -8.80
N VAL A 204 -20.50 -1.43 -9.06
CA VAL A 204 -21.48 -2.27 -9.77
C VAL A 204 -21.73 -3.54 -8.99
#